data_73f93f337b2c7f3905c943df0aca2703
#
_entry.id   73f93f337b2c7f3905c943df0aca2703
#
_cell.length_a   1.000
_cell.length_b   1.000
_cell.length_c   1.000
_cell.angle_alpha   90.00
_cell.angle_beta   90.00
_cell.angle_gamma   90.00
#
_symmetry.space_group_name_H-M   'P 1'
#
loop_
_entity.id
_entity.type
_entity.pdbx_description
1 polymer ?
#
loop_
_entity_poly.entity_id
_entity_poly.type
_entity_poly.pdbx_seq_one_letter_code
_entity_poly.pdbx_strand_id
1 'polypeptide(L)'
;MSIISDAIWAASPTTARGQPTPLSSDPKGERIAYASNKSIFLRSIDNPAISKQYTSHTTQTTVARFSPSGFYVASGDVSGTVRVWDCAGEGATKGEYHIIAGRINDLAWDGDSQRIIAVGEGKERFGHCITADSGNSVGEISGHSSQINCVSIRQQRPLRAVTGSDDTSLVFYHGAPFKFNTSLRGQHNKFVFGTAFSPDGAVFASVGADRRVWLYDGKTGEAKGQIGEGVHTGSIFGISWSKDSKNFVTASADQTVRIWDPEAGKPTQTWRMGEEGVVSIPDQQMGVVWPSSRSDGLVISVDLEGNLNYLVNGTPKPTKVVRGHQKNVTAAGIAGSTFFTGSYEGRVCAWDVSSGLAEKVDGDAHSNYIAGLAASTHKGEAQIYSVGWDDTLRSVSVSTKTFTGSKTSLDFQPKGVATASGIVAIASPNAIKLYDDGKPAGELVVKYTPTCIAASGSTIAVGGDDKLVHIYTVSGSSGGSISDTGTELRRATSPISALAFSPSGARLAVGAANGKIYVFDTAGDWKLVTDRWSAHTARITCLAWSAAGDFAASGSLDTNVMVWSVADPGKRIKALNAHKDGVTGVAWEGRRVLSTGGDATVKVWRVEGLA
;
A
#
# COMPACT_ATOMS: atom_id res chain seq x y z
N MET A 1 -20.14 13.99 -20.10
CA MET A 1 -19.21 13.00 -19.50
C MET A 1 -18.58 13.59 -18.26
N SER A 2 -18.56 12.82 -17.17
CA SER A 2 -17.82 13.12 -15.93
C SER A 2 -17.04 11.88 -15.47
N ILE A 3 -16.04 12.07 -14.63
CA ILE A 3 -15.30 11.00 -13.97
C ILE A 3 -15.38 11.23 -12.47
N ILE A 4 -15.85 10.24 -11.73
CA ILE A 4 -16.15 10.34 -10.31
C ILE A 4 -15.37 9.24 -9.59
N SER A 5 -14.74 9.59 -8.46
CA SER A 5 -14.09 8.60 -7.59
C SER A 5 -15.17 7.68 -6.99
N ASP A 6 -15.08 6.39 -7.26
CA ASP A 6 -16.03 5.38 -6.83
C ASP A 6 -15.51 4.60 -5.60
N ALA A 7 -14.24 4.20 -5.63
CA ALA A 7 -13.60 3.50 -4.52
C ALA A 7 -12.07 3.75 -4.49
N ILE A 8 -11.49 3.57 -3.30
CA ILE A 8 -10.05 3.52 -3.08
C ILE A 8 -9.74 2.18 -2.41
N TRP A 9 -9.08 1.28 -3.14
CA TRP A 9 -8.54 0.05 -2.58
C TRP A 9 -7.18 0.38 -1.96
N ALA A 10 -7.18 0.50 -0.66
CA ALA A 10 -6.07 1.08 0.08
C ALA A 10 -4.78 0.27 -0.02
N ALA A 11 -3.65 0.97 -0.01
CA ALA A 11 -2.35 0.37 0.25
C ALA A 11 -2.32 -0.35 1.60
N SER A 12 -1.49 -1.37 1.73
CA SER A 12 -1.21 -2.02 3.01
C SER A 12 -0.41 -1.10 3.94
N PRO A 13 -0.53 -1.24 5.28
CA PRO A 13 0.33 -0.55 6.23
C PRO A 13 1.80 -0.75 5.89
N THR A 14 2.59 0.32 5.95
CA THR A 14 4.05 0.20 5.82
C THR A 14 4.63 -0.41 7.09
N THR A 15 5.30 -1.53 6.95
CA THR A 15 5.95 -2.24 8.05
C THR A 15 7.47 -2.22 7.87
N ALA A 16 8.19 -2.38 8.97
CA ALA A 16 9.63 -2.55 8.97
C ALA A 16 10.03 -3.57 10.04
N ARG A 17 10.92 -4.49 9.70
CA ARG A 17 11.37 -5.51 10.62
C ARG A 17 12.00 -4.88 11.88
N GLY A 18 11.56 -5.33 13.05
CA GLY A 18 12.06 -4.84 14.34
C GLY A 18 11.45 -3.51 14.79
N GLN A 19 10.46 -2.97 14.08
CA GLN A 19 9.76 -1.74 14.46
C GLN A 19 8.25 -1.98 14.62
N PRO A 20 7.61 -1.42 15.66
CA PRO A 20 6.16 -1.43 15.78
C PRO A 20 5.46 -0.76 14.59
N THR A 21 4.33 -1.31 14.20
CA THR A 21 3.43 -0.70 13.22
C THR A 21 2.14 -0.26 13.92
N PRO A 22 1.99 1.02 14.26
CA PRO A 22 0.83 1.51 14.99
C PRO A 22 -0.46 1.39 14.17
N LEU A 23 -1.48 0.76 14.75
CA LEU A 23 -2.85 0.76 14.26
C LEU A 23 -3.74 1.52 15.23
N SER A 24 -4.78 2.17 14.74
CA SER A 24 -5.78 2.88 15.55
C SER A 24 -7.18 2.58 15.03
N SER A 25 -8.17 2.41 15.91
CA SER A 25 -9.57 2.37 15.49
C SER A 25 -10.29 3.64 15.90
N ASP A 26 -11.33 4.00 15.16
CA ASP A 26 -12.21 5.08 15.57
C ASP A 26 -13.07 4.66 16.77
N PRO A 27 -13.66 5.61 17.52
CA PRO A 27 -14.45 5.31 18.72
C PRO A 27 -15.70 4.46 18.45
N LYS A 28 -16.18 4.45 17.20
CA LYS A 28 -17.34 3.63 16.80
C LYS A 28 -16.97 2.20 16.43
N GLY A 29 -15.68 1.91 16.18
CA GLY A 29 -15.23 0.61 15.72
C GLY A 29 -15.60 0.32 14.25
N GLU A 30 -15.79 1.38 13.45
CA GLU A 30 -16.15 1.29 12.03
C GLU A 30 -14.94 1.34 11.10
N ARG A 31 -13.87 2.03 11.52
CA ARG A 31 -12.68 2.31 10.71
C ARG A 31 -11.40 2.08 11.48
N ILE A 32 -10.37 1.65 10.74
CA ILE A 32 -8.98 1.66 11.22
C ILE A 32 -8.18 2.73 10.50
N ALA A 33 -7.22 3.32 11.21
CA ALA A 33 -6.24 4.25 10.67
C ALA A 33 -4.84 3.65 10.72
N TYR A 34 -4.08 3.83 9.66
CA TYR A 34 -2.68 3.41 9.58
C TYR A 34 -1.89 4.25 8.56
N ALA A 35 -0.58 4.24 8.72
CA ALA A 35 0.36 4.90 7.84
C ALA A 35 0.79 3.99 6.69
N SER A 36 0.86 4.53 5.49
CA SER A 36 1.43 3.85 4.32
C SER A 36 2.10 4.87 3.39
N ASN A 37 3.39 4.69 3.14
CA ASN A 37 4.20 5.62 2.35
C ASN A 37 4.04 7.07 2.84
N LYS A 38 3.58 8.00 1.98
CA LYS A 38 3.33 9.40 2.32
C LYS A 38 1.85 9.69 2.60
N SER A 39 1.06 8.67 2.89
CA SER A 39 -0.38 8.78 3.08
C SER A 39 -0.84 8.12 4.37
N ILE A 40 -1.97 8.58 4.89
CA ILE A 40 -2.71 7.89 5.93
C ILE A 40 -3.99 7.34 5.31
N PHE A 41 -4.32 6.11 5.65
CA PHE A 41 -5.57 5.47 5.24
C PHE A 41 -6.52 5.33 6.42
N LEU A 42 -7.78 5.69 6.17
CA LEU A 42 -8.91 5.34 7.02
C LEU A 42 -9.71 4.27 6.29
N ARG A 43 -9.59 3.03 6.72
CA ARG A 43 -10.18 1.87 6.05
C ARG A 43 -11.38 1.36 6.83
N SER A 44 -12.50 1.11 6.14
CA SER A 44 -13.66 0.49 6.76
C SER A 44 -13.31 -0.93 7.23
N ILE A 45 -13.74 -1.27 8.44
CA ILE A 45 -13.52 -2.60 9.02
C ILE A 45 -14.45 -3.62 8.35
N ASP A 46 -15.72 -3.28 8.21
CA ASP A 46 -16.71 -4.22 7.66
C ASP A 46 -16.58 -4.40 6.15
N ASN A 47 -16.29 -3.31 5.42
CA ASN A 47 -16.01 -3.35 3.99
C ASN A 47 -14.61 -2.76 3.68
N PRO A 48 -13.55 -3.57 3.71
CA PRO A 48 -12.18 -3.10 3.47
C PRO A 48 -11.89 -2.55 2.07
N ALA A 49 -12.80 -2.71 1.11
CA ALA A 49 -12.71 -2.05 -0.20
C ALA A 49 -13.02 -0.55 -0.13
N ILE A 50 -13.66 -0.09 0.97
CA ILE A 50 -13.96 1.32 1.19
C ILE A 50 -12.88 1.92 2.08
N SER A 51 -12.22 2.96 1.57
CA SER A 51 -11.24 3.71 2.35
C SER A 51 -11.20 5.18 1.95
N LYS A 52 -10.68 6.01 2.85
CA LYS A 52 -10.29 7.41 2.59
C LYS A 52 -8.77 7.51 2.67
N GLN A 53 -8.17 8.33 1.84
CA GLN A 53 -6.73 8.59 1.79
C GLN A 53 -6.46 10.06 2.13
N TYR A 54 -5.63 10.30 3.15
CA TYR A 54 -5.10 11.62 3.46
C TYR A 54 -3.67 11.74 2.90
N THR A 55 -3.43 12.75 2.06
CA THR A 55 -2.23 12.85 1.21
C THR A 55 -1.37 14.10 1.49
N SER A 56 -1.65 14.88 2.54
CA SER A 56 -0.97 16.16 2.77
C SER A 56 0.47 16.03 3.30
N HIS A 57 0.86 14.86 3.83
CA HIS A 57 2.26 14.62 4.21
C HIS A 57 3.19 14.62 2.99
N THR A 58 4.33 15.27 3.11
CA THR A 58 5.36 15.34 2.05
C THR A 58 6.43 14.27 2.19
N THR A 59 6.61 13.76 3.41
CA THR A 59 7.56 12.69 3.77
C THR A 59 6.82 11.42 4.18
N GLN A 60 7.56 10.35 4.43
CA GLN A 60 6.99 9.06 4.82
C GLN A 60 6.24 9.20 6.17
N THR A 61 4.98 8.76 6.18
CA THR A 61 4.16 8.71 7.39
C THR A 61 4.51 7.50 8.25
N THR A 62 4.32 7.61 9.56
CA THR A 62 4.73 6.59 10.52
C THR A 62 3.62 6.14 11.45
N VAL A 63 2.72 7.03 11.80
CA VAL A 63 1.65 6.79 12.78
C VAL A 63 0.41 7.62 12.46
N ALA A 64 -0.76 7.09 12.79
CA ALA A 64 -2.03 7.82 12.80
C ALA A 64 -2.89 7.36 13.98
N ARG A 65 -3.49 8.32 14.69
CA ARG A 65 -4.35 8.06 15.86
C ARG A 65 -5.64 8.88 15.76
N PHE A 66 -6.78 8.20 15.86
CA PHE A 66 -8.06 8.90 16.01
C PHE A 66 -8.13 9.63 17.34
N SER A 67 -8.75 10.79 17.33
CA SER A 67 -9.16 11.47 18.57
C SER A 67 -10.30 10.70 19.25
N PRO A 68 -10.41 10.71 20.60
CA PRO A 68 -11.54 10.12 21.31
C PRO A 68 -12.91 10.66 20.89
N SER A 69 -12.97 11.89 20.38
CA SER A 69 -14.19 12.46 19.81
C SER A 69 -14.62 11.83 18.47
N GLY A 70 -13.70 11.18 17.77
CA GLY A 70 -13.94 10.61 16.44
C GLY A 70 -13.97 11.60 15.27
N PHE A 71 -13.79 12.90 15.54
CA PHE A 71 -13.82 13.94 14.50
C PHE A 71 -12.47 14.18 13.84
N TYR A 72 -11.36 13.93 14.55
CA TYR A 72 -10.01 14.24 14.10
C TYR A 72 -9.12 13.01 14.10
N VAL A 73 -8.08 13.09 13.26
CA VAL A 73 -6.93 12.20 13.31
C VAL A 73 -5.67 13.05 13.47
N ALA A 74 -4.78 12.63 14.34
CA ALA A 74 -3.41 13.12 14.37
C ALA A 74 -2.52 12.10 13.66
N SER A 75 -1.63 12.57 12.78
CA SER A 75 -0.70 11.73 12.04
C SER A 75 0.71 12.32 12.06
N GLY A 76 1.70 11.45 12.19
CA GLY A 76 3.12 11.80 12.27
C GLY A 76 3.93 11.25 11.10
N ASP A 77 5.07 11.87 10.82
CA ASP A 77 5.96 11.47 9.76
C ASP A 77 7.46 11.44 10.18
N VAL A 78 8.31 11.02 9.27
CA VAL A 78 9.77 10.89 9.52
C VAL A 78 10.50 12.22 9.65
N SER A 79 9.88 13.34 9.30
CA SER A 79 10.46 14.68 9.47
C SER A 79 10.22 15.26 10.86
N GLY A 80 9.40 14.60 11.70
CA GLY A 80 9.00 15.10 13.01
C GLY A 80 7.78 16.02 13.00
N THR A 81 7.05 16.02 11.89
CA THR A 81 5.84 16.84 11.72
C THR A 81 4.61 16.02 12.09
N VAL A 82 3.75 16.63 12.90
CA VAL A 82 2.42 16.12 13.23
C VAL A 82 1.37 16.97 12.53
N ARG A 83 0.42 16.32 11.87
CA ARG A 83 -0.74 16.96 11.25
C ARG A 83 -2.01 16.52 11.95
N VAL A 84 -2.87 17.49 12.26
CA VAL A 84 -4.23 17.25 12.77
C VAL A 84 -5.22 17.60 11.67
N TRP A 85 -6.12 16.69 11.35
CA TRP A 85 -7.04 16.84 10.23
C TRP A 85 -8.41 16.20 10.51
N ASP A 86 -9.43 16.73 9.83
CA ASP A 86 -10.82 16.30 9.94
C ASP A 86 -11.03 14.95 9.26
N CYS A 87 -11.42 13.94 10.01
CA CYS A 87 -11.71 12.61 9.47
C CYS A 87 -13.21 12.33 9.29
N ALA A 88 -14.07 13.18 9.80
CA ALA A 88 -15.52 13.10 9.61
C ALA A 88 -15.96 13.75 8.30
N GLY A 89 -15.29 14.83 7.88
CA GLY A 89 -15.54 15.55 6.64
C GLY A 89 -14.62 15.13 5.48
N GLU A 90 -14.13 16.13 4.73
CA GLU A 90 -13.34 15.95 3.52
C GLU A 90 -11.84 15.72 3.75
N GLY A 91 -11.38 15.64 4.98
CA GLY A 91 -9.97 15.46 5.31
C GLY A 91 -9.16 16.76 5.34
N ALA A 92 -9.81 17.90 5.64
CA ALA A 92 -9.12 19.19 5.72
C ALA A 92 -8.12 19.23 6.88
N THR A 93 -6.88 19.61 6.58
CA THR A 93 -5.85 19.85 7.61
C THR A 93 -6.25 21.02 8.49
N LYS A 94 -6.25 20.83 9.81
CA LYS A 94 -6.57 21.85 10.82
C LYS A 94 -5.32 22.45 11.43
N GLY A 95 -4.25 21.67 11.55
CA GLY A 95 -2.97 22.11 12.09
C GLY A 95 -1.81 21.27 11.58
N GLU A 96 -0.65 21.91 11.49
CA GLU A 96 0.62 21.28 11.14
C GLU A 96 1.68 21.79 12.12
N TYR A 97 2.31 20.87 12.83
CA TYR A 97 3.22 21.19 13.94
C TYR A 97 4.51 20.40 13.81
N HIS A 98 5.64 21.08 13.81
CA HIS A 98 6.94 20.43 13.89
C HIS A 98 7.29 20.19 15.36
N ILE A 99 7.35 18.93 15.77
CA ILE A 99 7.45 18.54 17.20
C ILE A 99 8.87 18.22 17.61
N ILE A 100 9.56 17.39 16.84
CA ILE A 100 10.93 16.93 17.10
C ILE A 100 11.74 16.91 15.80
N ALA A 101 13.06 17.00 15.92
CA ALA A 101 13.96 16.91 14.78
C ALA A 101 14.30 15.44 14.47
N GLY A 102 13.32 14.69 13.96
CA GLY A 102 13.43 13.28 13.61
C GLY A 102 12.06 12.58 13.54
N ARG A 103 12.09 11.28 13.33
CA ARG A 103 10.90 10.45 13.12
C ARG A 103 9.94 10.49 14.32
N ILE A 104 8.65 10.68 14.06
CA ILE A 104 7.59 10.43 15.03
C ILE A 104 7.33 8.91 15.06
N ASN A 105 7.47 8.28 16.22
CA ASN A 105 7.24 6.84 16.39
C ASN A 105 5.81 6.57 16.86
N ASP A 106 5.27 7.40 17.76
CA ASP A 106 3.91 7.23 18.27
C ASP A 106 3.27 8.57 18.68
N LEU A 107 1.93 8.55 18.78
CA LEU A 107 1.07 9.66 19.16
C LEU A 107 0.02 9.18 20.15
N ALA A 108 -0.35 10.02 21.12
CA ALA A 108 -1.49 9.79 22.01
C ALA A 108 -2.33 11.05 22.19
N TRP A 109 -3.65 10.89 22.16
CA TRP A 109 -4.62 11.91 22.48
C TRP A 109 -5.05 11.80 23.96
N ASP A 110 -5.33 12.95 24.59
CA ASP A 110 -6.05 12.94 25.87
C ASP A 110 -7.56 12.68 25.68
N GLY A 111 -8.25 12.30 26.78
CA GLY A 111 -9.65 11.95 26.73
C GLY A 111 -10.59 13.07 26.27
N ASP A 112 -10.18 14.31 26.43
CA ASP A 112 -10.93 15.51 26.02
C ASP A 112 -10.69 15.87 24.55
N SER A 113 -9.83 15.15 23.80
CA SER A 113 -9.42 15.45 22.42
C SER A 113 -8.79 16.84 22.24
N GLN A 114 -8.15 17.35 23.28
CA GLN A 114 -7.57 18.69 23.29
C GLN A 114 -6.05 18.72 23.19
N ARG A 115 -5.39 17.63 23.63
CA ARG A 115 -3.94 17.55 23.73
C ARG A 115 -3.41 16.29 23.04
N ILE A 116 -2.22 16.44 22.49
CA ILE A 116 -1.50 15.36 21.82
C ILE A 116 -0.10 15.30 22.39
N ILE A 117 0.34 14.11 22.81
CA ILE A 117 1.74 13.81 23.04
C ILE A 117 2.26 13.10 21.79
N ALA A 118 3.35 13.63 21.22
CA ALA A 118 4.08 13.02 20.12
C ALA A 118 5.48 12.65 20.57
N VAL A 119 5.93 11.45 20.23
CA VAL A 119 7.23 10.89 20.65
C VAL A 119 7.95 10.21 19.49
N GLY A 120 9.28 10.12 19.57
CA GLY A 120 10.06 9.46 18.53
C GLY A 120 11.57 9.63 18.63
N GLU A 121 12.22 9.67 17.46
CA GLU A 121 13.67 9.84 17.29
C GLU A 121 14.03 11.32 17.29
N GLY A 122 14.30 11.91 18.43
CA GLY A 122 14.79 13.28 18.50
C GLY A 122 16.31 13.32 18.69
N LYS A 123 16.94 14.46 18.38
CA LYS A 123 18.35 14.69 18.69
C LYS A 123 18.56 15.21 20.10
N GLU A 124 17.74 16.18 20.52
CA GLU A 124 17.78 16.82 21.83
C GLU A 124 16.54 16.51 22.65
N ARG A 125 15.40 16.31 21.98
CA ARG A 125 14.10 16.01 22.56
C ARG A 125 13.50 14.81 21.87
N PHE A 126 12.98 13.87 22.64
CA PHE A 126 12.37 12.66 22.13
C PHE A 126 10.84 12.72 22.11
N GLY A 127 10.26 13.81 22.61
CA GLY A 127 8.81 14.00 22.60
C GLY A 127 8.36 15.35 23.15
N HIS A 128 7.12 15.73 22.83
CA HIS A 128 6.50 16.97 23.29
C HIS A 128 4.99 16.82 23.36
N CYS A 129 4.38 17.58 24.29
CA CYS A 129 2.92 17.71 24.39
C CYS A 129 2.47 19.06 23.86
N ILE A 130 1.46 19.03 22.98
CA ILE A 130 0.86 20.24 22.39
C ILE A 130 -0.66 20.24 22.54
N THR A 131 -1.26 21.42 22.40
CA THR A 131 -2.70 21.54 22.14
C THR A 131 -3.00 21.20 20.68
N ALA A 132 -4.08 20.48 20.44
CA ALA A 132 -4.41 19.98 19.10
C ALA A 132 -4.89 21.08 18.14
N ASP A 133 -5.44 22.17 18.67
CA ASP A 133 -6.02 23.29 17.91
C ASP A 133 -4.97 24.32 17.47
N SER A 134 -4.01 24.64 18.33
CA SER A 134 -3.08 25.74 18.13
C SER A 134 -1.61 25.33 18.12
N GLY A 135 -1.29 24.08 18.52
CA GLY A 135 0.08 23.61 18.63
C GLY A 135 0.88 24.20 19.80
N ASN A 136 0.21 24.92 20.71
CA ASN A 136 0.86 25.50 21.87
C ASN A 136 1.43 24.40 22.78
N SER A 137 2.64 24.67 23.32
CA SER A 137 3.30 23.75 24.25
C SER A 137 2.49 23.55 25.53
N VAL A 138 2.27 22.30 25.92
CA VAL A 138 1.58 21.91 27.16
C VAL A 138 2.53 21.13 28.09
N GLY A 139 3.75 20.84 27.65
CA GLY A 139 4.73 20.18 28.47
C GLY A 139 5.78 19.46 27.65
N GLU A 140 6.98 19.36 28.20
CA GLU A 140 8.09 18.64 27.61
C GLU A 140 8.10 17.20 28.11
N ILE A 141 8.28 16.26 27.18
CA ILE A 141 8.41 14.83 27.50
C ILE A 141 9.90 14.54 27.69
N SER A 142 10.32 14.53 28.95
CA SER A 142 11.72 14.34 29.37
C SER A 142 11.89 13.08 30.22
N GLY A 143 13.13 12.71 30.50
CA GLY A 143 13.48 11.58 31.39
C GLY A 143 14.03 10.34 30.70
N HIS A 144 13.97 10.26 29.38
CA HIS A 144 14.61 9.22 28.58
C HIS A 144 15.98 9.65 28.04
N SER A 145 16.88 8.69 27.88
CA SER A 145 18.23 8.89 27.31
C SER A 145 18.35 8.38 25.87
N SER A 146 17.30 7.80 25.31
CA SER A 146 17.23 7.31 23.94
C SER A 146 15.84 7.58 23.35
N GLN A 147 15.66 7.28 22.07
CA GLN A 147 14.38 7.45 21.37
C GLN A 147 13.23 6.79 22.12
N ILE A 148 12.07 7.44 22.02
CA ILE A 148 10.83 6.93 22.60
C ILE A 148 10.02 6.22 21.50
N ASN A 149 9.62 4.98 21.76
CA ASN A 149 8.92 4.15 20.78
C ASN A 149 7.40 4.21 20.90
N CYS A 150 6.90 4.44 22.11
CA CYS A 150 5.46 4.39 22.38
C CYS A 150 5.05 5.39 23.47
N VAL A 151 3.79 5.80 23.39
CA VAL A 151 3.18 6.69 24.39
C VAL A 151 1.70 6.33 24.59
N SER A 152 1.24 6.42 25.83
CA SER A 152 -0.17 6.28 26.17
C SER A 152 -0.59 7.34 27.19
N ILE A 153 -1.80 7.87 27.05
CA ILE A 153 -2.39 8.85 27.98
C ILE A 153 -3.62 8.20 28.63
N ARG A 154 -3.69 8.29 29.96
CA ARG A 154 -4.86 7.90 30.71
C ARG A 154 -6.04 8.81 30.38
N GLN A 155 -7.15 8.22 29.95
CA GLN A 155 -8.30 8.96 29.42
C GLN A 155 -9.15 9.61 30.52
N GLN A 156 -9.07 9.13 31.76
CA GLN A 156 -9.80 9.69 32.91
C GLN A 156 -8.91 10.60 33.74
N ARG A 157 -9.53 11.47 34.53
CA ARG A 157 -8.82 12.28 35.52
C ARG A 157 -8.50 11.49 36.80
N PRO A 158 -7.35 11.69 37.42
CA PRO A 158 -6.30 12.63 37.06
C PRO A 158 -5.56 12.16 35.80
N LEU A 159 -5.22 13.13 34.91
CA LEU A 159 -4.46 12.82 33.70
C LEU A 159 -3.07 12.29 34.04
N ARG A 160 -2.67 11.23 33.35
CA ARG A 160 -1.36 10.60 33.43
C ARG A 160 -0.90 10.24 32.03
N ALA A 161 0.40 10.16 31.83
CA ALA A 161 0.96 9.62 30.60
C ALA A 161 2.10 8.67 30.95
N VAL A 162 2.35 7.72 30.06
CA VAL A 162 3.49 6.81 30.14
C VAL A 162 4.15 6.70 28.76
N THR A 163 5.46 6.68 28.74
CA THR A 163 6.28 6.46 27.55
C THR A 163 7.22 5.29 27.74
N GLY A 164 7.56 4.61 26.65
CA GLY A 164 8.52 3.52 26.63
C GLY A 164 9.61 3.76 25.57
N SER A 165 10.86 3.41 25.89
CA SER A 165 12.04 3.79 25.13
C SER A 165 13.01 2.63 24.89
N ASP A 166 13.95 2.87 23.96
CA ASP A 166 15.11 2.03 23.72
C ASP A 166 16.10 2.02 24.91
N ASP A 167 15.99 3.00 25.82
CA ASP A 167 16.78 3.01 27.07
C ASP A 167 16.30 1.97 28.09
N THR A 168 15.40 1.07 27.70
CA THR A 168 14.82 -0.03 28.48
C THR A 168 13.92 0.40 29.62
N SER A 169 13.64 1.70 29.75
CA SER A 169 12.82 2.25 30.82
C SER A 169 11.46 2.71 30.32
N LEU A 170 10.53 2.85 31.27
CA LEU A 170 9.34 3.67 31.09
C LEU A 170 9.49 4.95 31.92
N VAL A 171 8.84 6.01 31.45
CA VAL A 171 8.70 7.24 32.26
C VAL A 171 7.23 7.54 32.44
N PHE A 172 6.86 7.80 33.68
CA PHE A 172 5.50 8.13 34.09
C PHE A 172 5.39 9.64 34.36
N TYR A 173 4.34 10.26 33.84
CA TYR A 173 4.12 11.71 33.91
C TYR A 173 2.81 12.04 34.61
N HIS A 174 2.83 13.09 35.39
CA HIS A 174 1.63 13.72 35.94
C HIS A 174 1.23 14.91 35.04
N GLY A 175 -0.03 15.03 34.69
CA GLY A 175 -0.42 16.08 33.77
C GLY A 175 -1.84 16.56 33.95
N ALA A 176 -2.36 17.58 33.26
CA ALA A 176 -1.67 18.55 32.42
C ALA A 176 -1.32 19.83 33.22
N PRO A 177 -0.18 20.45 32.96
CA PRO A 177 0.87 20.08 31.98
C PRO A 177 1.57 18.77 32.39
N PHE A 178 1.97 17.95 31.37
CA PHE A 178 2.62 16.69 31.65
C PHE A 178 4.06 16.93 32.16
N LYS A 179 4.27 16.63 33.43
CA LYS A 179 5.57 16.77 34.11
C LYS A 179 6.12 15.40 34.47
N PHE A 180 7.42 15.26 34.32
CA PHE A 180 8.14 14.08 34.78
C PHE A 180 7.77 13.78 36.26
N ASN A 181 7.40 12.55 36.52
CA ASN A 181 7.15 12.08 37.89
C ASN A 181 8.20 11.04 38.29
N THR A 182 8.31 9.93 37.57
CA THR A 182 9.24 8.85 37.91
C THR A 182 9.67 8.08 36.68
N SER A 183 10.87 7.52 36.73
CA SER A 183 11.38 6.56 35.76
C SER A 183 11.26 5.15 36.34
N LEU A 184 10.57 4.28 35.61
CA LEU A 184 10.35 2.88 35.95
C LEU A 184 11.43 2.05 35.27
N ARG A 185 12.35 1.49 36.07
CA ARG A 185 13.53 0.77 35.61
C ARG A 185 13.60 -0.63 36.21
N GLY A 186 14.22 -1.57 35.46
CA GLY A 186 14.40 -2.95 35.89
C GLY A 186 13.29 -3.91 35.52
N GLN A 187 12.13 -3.42 35.05
CA GLN A 187 11.06 -4.25 34.54
C GLN A 187 11.41 -4.82 33.17
N HIS A 188 11.91 -3.98 32.26
CA HIS A 188 12.39 -4.39 30.97
C HIS A 188 13.93 -4.36 30.90
N ASN A 189 14.52 -5.28 30.14
CA ASN A 189 15.97 -5.34 29.89
C ASN A 189 16.35 -5.19 28.42
N LYS A 190 15.36 -4.89 27.55
CA LYS A 190 15.51 -4.49 26.16
C LYS A 190 14.49 -3.40 25.86
N PHE A 191 14.46 -2.95 24.60
CA PHE A 191 13.61 -1.89 24.10
C PHE A 191 12.13 -2.11 24.48
N VAL A 192 11.47 -1.07 24.96
CA VAL A 192 10.03 -1.06 25.21
C VAL A 192 9.34 -0.58 23.94
N PHE A 193 8.47 -1.41 23.37
CA PHE A 193 7.81 -1.14 22.09
C PHE A 193 6.36 -0.73 22.19
N GLY A 194 5.68 -1.04 23.29
CA GLY A 194 4.28 -0.71 23.45
C GLY A 194 3.90 -0.42 24.90
N THR A 195 3.05 0.59 25.07
CA THR A 195 2.37 0.90 26.33
C THR A 195 0.91 1.22 26.05
N ALA A 196 0.00 0.78 26.94
CA ALA A 196 -1.41 1.09 26.81
C ALA A 196 -2.09 1.14 28.17
N PHE A 197 -2.83 2.22 28.46
CA PHE A 197 -3.76 2.28 29.56
C PHE A 197 -5.03 1.49 29.26
N SER A 198 -5.57 0.81 30.25
CA SER A 198 -6.93 0.28 30.19
C SER A 198 -7.94 1.42 29.99
N PRO A 199 -9.05 1.20 29.26
CA PRO A 199 -10.06 2.26 29.05
C PRO A 199 -10.62 2.88 30.32
N ASP A 200 -10.71 2.17 31.43
CA ASP A 200 -11.09 2.69 32.76
C ASP A 200 -9.95 3.44 33.47
N GLY A 201 -8.72 3.34 32.93
CA GLY A 201 -7.53 3.96 33.48
C GLY A 201 -7.06 3.38 34.81
N ALA A 202 -7.54 2.21 35.22
CA ALA A 202 -7.13 1.57 36.48
C ALA A 202 -5.73 0.95 36.37
N VAL A 203 -5.37 0.45 35.20
CA VAL A 203 -4.12 -0.25 34.93
C VAL A 203 -3.51 0.26 33.63
N PHE A 204 -2.20 0.18 33.49
CA PHE A 204 -1.57 0.18 32.18
C PHE A 204 -0.61 -1.00 32.06
N ALA A 205 -0.35 -1.39 30.83
CA ALA A 205 0.57 -2.47 30.52
C ALA A 205 1.70 -1.98 29.60
N SER A 206 2.87 -2.62 29.71
CA SER A 206 4.01 -2.41 28.81
C SER A 206 4.51 -3.72 28.22
N VAL A 207 5.02 -3.65 26.98
CA VAL A 207 5.54 -4.78 26.22
C VAL A 207 6.82 -4.38 25.46
N GLY A 208 7.70 -5.34 25.19
CA GLY A 208 8.95 -4.98 24.54
C GLY A 208 9.71 -6.12 23.87
N ALA A 209 10.92 -5.80 23.42
CA ALA A 209 11.84 -6.71 22.76
C ALA A 209 12.35 -7.85 23.65
N ASP A 210 12.19 -7.71 24.96
CA ASP A 210 12.54 -8.74 25.96
C ASP A 210 11.46 -9.81 26.13
N ARG A 211 10.36 -9.71 25.36
CA ARG A 211 9.24 -10.68 25.36
C ARG A 211 8.40 -10.65 26.64
N ARG A 212 8.57 -9.61 27.48
CA ARG A 212 7.87 -9.47 28.77
C ARG A 212 6.61 -8.64 28.62
N VAL A 213 5.63 -8.94 29.47
CA VAL A 213 4.40 -8.16 29.67
C VAL A 213 4.36 -7.75 31.13
N TRP A 214 4.34 -6.45 31.41
CA TRP A 214 4.28 -5.89 32.76
C TRP A 214 3.01 -5.10 32.96
N LEU A 215 2.43 -5.20 34.16
CA LEU A 215 1.24 -4.46 34.58
C LEU A 215 1.62 -3.44 35.66
N TYR A 216 0.95 -2.29 35.63
CA TYR A 216 1.19 -1.17 36.54
C TYR A 216 -0.13 -0.55 36.98
N ASP A 217 -0.12 0.10 38.15
CA ASP A 217 -1.23 0.94 38.60
C ASP A 217 -1.36 2.18 37.73
N GLY A 218 -2.55 2.43 37.21
CA GLY A 218 -2.81 3.53 36.28
C GLY A 218 -2.82 4.93 36.89
N LYS A 219 -2.83 5.07 38.23
CA LYS A 219 -2.82 6.34 38.93
C LYS A 219 -1.45 6.70 39.51
N THR A 220 -0.74 5.69 40.04
CA THR A 220 0.53 5.86 40.74
C THR A 220 1.74 5.51 39.88
N GLY A 221 1.59 4.65 38.87
CA GLY A 221 2.68 4.11 38.05
C GLY A 221 3.43 2.96 38.71
N GLU A 222 3.02 2.51 39.90
CA GLU A 222 3.66 1.41 40.61
C GLU A 222 3.49 0.08 39.85
N ALA A 223 4.58 -0.70 39.75
CA ALA A 223 4.55 -2.01 39.11
C ALA A 223 3.72 -3.00 39.91
N LYS A 224 2.72 -3.61 39.28
CA LYS A 224 1.90 -4.67 39.87
C LYS A 224 2.50 -6.06 39.69
N GLY A 225 3.27 -6.26 38.60
CA GLY A 225 3.94 -7.53 38.34
C GLY A 225 4.09 -7.85 36.85
N GLN A 226 4.96 -8.80 36.57
CA GLN A 226 5.09 -9.44 35.26
C GLN A 226 4.04 -10.55 35.14
N ILE A 227 3.45 -10.69 33.96
CA ILE A 227 2.51 -11.78 33.65
C ILE A 227 3.01 -12.60 32.47
N GLY A 228 2.59 -13.87 32.39
CA GLY A 228 2.87 -14.74 31.26
C GLY A 228 4.36 -14.91 30.94
N GLU A 229 5.20 -15.11 31.94
CA GLU A 229 6.63 -15.32 31.73
C GLU A 229 6.88 -16.52 30.79
N GLY A 230 7.71 -16.29 29.75
CA GLY A 230 8.05 -17.31 28.76
C GLY A 230 6.97 -17.65 27.74
N VAL A 231 5.79 -17.07 27.83
CA VAL A 231 4.68 -17.34 26.91
C VAL A 231 4.97 -16.81 25.51
N HIS A 232 5.45 -15.55 25.39
CA HIS A 232 5.97 -15.04 24.13
C HIS A 232 7.45 -15.44 23.93
N THR A 233 7.77 -15.93 22.73
CA THR A 233 9.13 -16.34 22.36
C THR A 233 9.83 -15.34 21.43
N GLY A 234 9.11 -14.31 20.96
CA GLY A 234 9.62 -13.20 20.13
C GLY A 234 9.28 -11.84 20.73
N SER A 235 9.90 -10.79 20.20
CA SER A 235 9.62 -9.40 20.57
C SER A 235 8.14 -9.08 20.43
N ILE A 236 7.56 -8.35 21.38
CA ILE A 236 6.17 -7.93 21.36
C ILE A 236 6.12 -6.50 20.85
N PHE A 237 5.43 -6.26 19.72
CA PHE A 237 5.41 -4.98 19.03
C PHE A 237 4.15 -4.14 19.28
N GLY A 238 3.06 -4.76 19.68
CA GLY A 238 1.79 -4.06 19.85
C GLY A 238 1.01 -4.55 21.05
N ILE A 239 0.21 -3.63 21.61
CA ILE A 239 -0.72 -3.89 22.70
C ILE A 239 -1.97 -3.03 22.51
N SER A 240 -3.15 -3.60 22.79
CA SER A 240 -4.43 -2.90 22.76
C SER A 240 -5.41 -3.51 23.75
N TRP A 241 -6.20 -2.67 24.45
CA TRP A 241 -7.18 -3.12 25.43
C TRP A 241 -8.56 -3.32 24.83
N SER A 242 -9.33 -4.25 25.38
CA SER A 242 -10.78 -4.34 25.17
C SER A 242 -11.48 -3.14 25.82
N LYS A 243 -12.62 -2.73 25.26
CA LYS A 243 -13.37 -1.56 25.75
C LYS A 243 -13.82 -1.67 27.21
N ASP A 244 -14.10 -2.89 27.66
CA ASP A 244 -14.54 -3.19 29.03
C ASP A 244 -13.39 -3.27 30.04
N SER A 245 -12.15 -3.04 29.62
CA SER A 245 -10.93 -3.10 30.43
C SER A 245 -10.61 -4.48 31.02
N LYS A 246 -11.32 -5.55 30.62
CA LYS A 246 -11.14 -6.89 31.18
C LYS A 246 -10.02 -7.66 30.53
N ASN A 247 -9.73 -7.37 29.27
CA ASN A 247 -8.72 -8.08 28.49
C ASN A 247 -7.86 -7.09 27.69
N PHE A 248 -6.69 -7.53 27.30
CA PHE A 248 -5.88 -6.85 26.30
C PHE A 248 -5.27 -7.86 25.32
N VAL A 249 -4.83 -7.38 24.20
CA VAL A 249 -4.24 -8.19 23.13
C VAL A 249 -2.82 -7.74 22.85
N THR A 250 -1.93 -8.70 22.53
CA THR A 250 -0.54 -8.46 22.12
C THR A 250 -0.26 -9.05 20.74
N ALA A 251 0.66 -8.42 19.99
CA ALA A 251 1.17 -8.91 18.72
C ALA A 251 2.69 -9.08 18.79
N SER A 252 3.20 -10.23 18.34
CA SER A 252 4.60 -10.60 18.54
C SER A 252 5.30 -11.15 17.29
N ALA A 253 6.62 -10.97 17.26
CA ALA A 253 7.51 -11.57 16.28
C ALA A 253 7.53 -13.11 16.33
N ASP A 254 6.97 -13.74 17.37
CA ASP A 254 6.79 -15.20 17.43
C ASP A 254 5.63 -15.69 16.55
N GLN A 255 5.11 -14.85 15.67
CA GLN A 255 3.99 -15.13 14.77
C GLN A 255 2.65 -15.30 15.49
N THR A 256 2.54 -14.84 16.76
CA THR A 256 1.31 -14.99 17.53
C THR A 256 0.66 -13.66 17.88
N VAL A 257 -0.66 -13.69 17.94
CA VAL A 257 -1.50 -12.68 18.58
C VAL A 257 -2.21 -13.35 19.74
N ARG A 258 -2.19 -12.71 20.93
CA ARG A 258 -2.72 -13.32 22.16
C ARG A 258 -3.64 -12.35 22.89
N ILE A 259 -4.82 -12.84 23.32
CA ILE A 259 -5.68 -12.14 24.28
C ILE A 259 -5.29 -12.59 25.69
N TRP A 260 -5.16 -11.63 26.59
CA TRP A 260 -4.75 -11.83 27.97
C TRP A 260 -5.87 -11.46 28.94
N ASP A 261 -6.00 -12.26 29.97
CA ASP A 261 -6.70 -11.90 31.19
C ASP A 261 -5.66 -11.32 32.17
N PRO A 262 -5.70 -10.01 32.48
CA PRO A 262 -4.72 -9.38 33.37
C PRO A 262 -4.81 -9.85 34.81
N GLU A 263 -5.98 -10.31 35.29
CA GLU A 263 -6.16 -10.81 36.66
C GLU A 263 -5.61 -12.24 36.78
N ALA A 264 -5.92 -13.10 35.82
CA ALA A 264 -5.40 -14.46 35.79
C ALA A 264 -3.92 -14.55 35.39
N GLY A 265 -3.38 -13.48 34.73
CA GLY A 265 -2.02 -13.42 34.25
C GLY A 265 -1.71 -14.41 33.12
N LYS A 266 -2.72 -14.85 32.38
CA LYS A 266 -2.63 -15.90 31.35
C LYS A 266 -3.32 -15.50 30.06
N PRO A 267 -2.83 -16.01 28.88
CA PRO A 267 -3.57 -15.85 27.65
C PRO A 267 -4.84 -16.71 27.66
N THR A 268 -5.95 -16.10 27.21
CA THR A 268 -7.25 -16.77 27.04
C THR A 268 -7.47 -17.25 25.61
N GLN A 269 -6.83 -16.60 24.65
CA GLN A 269 -6.89 -16.94 23.23
C GLN A 269 -5.51 -16.72 22.61
N THR A 270 -5.12 -17.61 21.71
CA THR A 270 -3.89 -17.48 20.92
C THR A 270 -4.19 -17.77 19.45
N TRP A 271 -3.82 -16.87 18.55
CA TRP A 271 -3.75 -17.11 17.12
C TRP A 271 -2.29 -17.21 16.70
N ARG A 272 -1.96 -18.25 15.97
CA ARG A 272 -0.67 -18.41 15.32
C ARG A 272 -0.83 -18.22 13.82
N MET A 273 -0.01 -17.33 13.25
CA MET A 273 0.07 -17.12 11.81
C MET A 273 1.11 -18.09 11.21
N GLY A 274 0.89 -18.47 9.95
CA GLY A 274 1.74 -19.45 9.27
C GLY A 274 1.51 -20.89 9.73
N GLU A 275 2.42 -21.78 9.35
CA GLU A 275 2.38 -23.19 9.69
C GLU A 275 2.98 -23.46 11.06
N GLU A 276 2.42 -24.43 11.79
CA GLU A 276 2.90 -24.79 13.12
C GLU A 276 4.32 -25.40 13.03
N GLY A 277 5.22 -24.93 13.89
CA GLY A 277 6.62 -25.34 13.92
C GLY A 277 7.52 -24.69 12.88
N VAL A 278 6.97 -23.95 11.93
CA VAL A 278 7.74 -23.21 10.91
C VAL A 278 7.95 -21.77 11.33
N VAL A 279 9.20 -21.31 11.29
CA VAL A 279 9.54 -19.90 11.52
C VAL A 279 9.39 -19.15 10.19
N SER A 280 8.39 -18.30 10.10
CA SER A 280 8.10 -17.46 8.94
C SER A 280 8.30 -15.99 9.30
N ILE A 281 9.26 -15.33 8.67
CA ILE A 281 9.52 -13.89 8.90
C ILE A 281 8.33 -13.04 8.43
N PRO A 282 7.71 -13.29 7.26
CA PRO A 282 6.51 -12.57 6.80
C PRO A 282 5.34 -12.58 7.79
N ASP A 283 5.18 -13.68 8.52
CA ASP A 283 4.06 -13.87 9.46
C ASP A 283 4.28 -13.24 10.84
N GLN A 284 5.42 -12.57 11.08
CA GLN A 284 5.66 -11.81 12.31
C GLN A 284 4.60 -10.72 12.48
N GLN A 285 4.00 -10.62 13.66
CA GLN A 285 2.93 -9.67 13.95
C GLN A 285 3.52 -8.35 14.48
N MET A 286 3.39 -7.28 13.69
CA MET A 286 4.07 -6.00 13.90
C MET A 286 3.23 -4.98 14.65
N GLY A 287 1.94 -5.22 14.79
CA GLY A 287 1.01 -4.33 15.48
C GLY A 287 -0.37 -4.94 15.62
N VAL A 288 -1.18 -4.37 16.50
CA VAL A 288 -2.53 -4.85 16.79
C VAL A 288 -3.41 -3.71 17.28
N VAL A 289 -4.69 -3.81 16.99
CA VAL A 289 -5.74 -2.94 17.55
C VAL A 289 -6.96 -3.79 17.92
N TRP A 290 -7.55 -3.49 19.06
CA TRP A 290 -8.87 -3.96 19.45
C TRP A 290 -9.87 -2.86 19.13
N PRO A 291 -10.67 -2.98 18.05
CA PRO A 291 -11.60 -1.91 17.67
C PRO A 291 -12.62 -1.63 18.77
N SER A 292 -12.74 -0.37 19.15
CA SER A 292 -13.66 0.07 20.18
C SER A 292 -15.12 -0.16 19.78
N SER A 293 -16.00 -0.28 20.76
CA SER A 293 -17.47 -0.35 20.58
C SER A 293 -18.00 -1.54 19.78
N ARG A 294 -17.18 -2.52 19.42
CA ARG A 294 -17.61 -3.76 18.78
C ARG A 294 -17.94 -4.84 19.84
N SER A 295 -18.98 -5.61 19.55
CA SER A 295 -19.41 -6.73 20.39
C SER A 295 -19.06 -8.11 19.81
N ASP A 296 -18.48 -8.15 18.60
CA ASP A 296 -18.15 -9.37 17.86
C ASP A 296 -16.79 -9.99 18.27
N GLY A 297 -16.09 -9.38 19.22
CA GLY A 297 -14.78 -9.87 19.68
C GLY A 297 -13.66 -9.77 18.63
N LEU A 298 -13.84 -8.91 17.62
CA LEU A 298 -12.87 -8.70 16.55
C LEU A 298 -11.62 -7.98 17.06
N VAL A 299 -10.48 -8.54 16.73
CA VAL A 299 -9.14 -7.93 16.84
C VAL A 299 -8.54 -7.86 15.44
N ILE A 300 -7.79 -6.81 15.13
CA ILE A 300 -7.09 -6.67 13.86
C ILE A 300 -5.60 -6.55 14.14
N SER A 301 -4.81 -7.46 13.58
CA SER A 301 -3.35 -7.39 13.61
C SER A 301 -2.77 -7.11 12.22
N VAL A 302 -1.54 -6.64 12.17
CA VAL A 302 -0.78 -6.45 10.94
C VAL A 302 0.49 -7.31 10.98
N ASP A 303 0.73 -8.08 9.92
CA ASP A 303 1.96 -8.84 9.76
C ASP A 303 3.06 -8.04 9.06
N LEU A 304 4.25 -8.61 8.93
CA LEU A 304 5.40 -7.92 8.33
C LEU A 304 5.21 -7.64 6.82
N GLU A 305 4.35 -8.39 6.14
CA GLU A 305 3.96 -8.12 4.75
C GLU A 305 2.90 -7.01 4.62
N GLY A 306 2.42 -6.46 5.75
CA GLY A 306 1.38 -5.44 5.78
C GLY A 306 -0.03 -5.99 5.57
N ASN A 307 -0.24 -7.30 5.65
CA ASN A 307 -1.59 -7.85 5.61
C ASN A 307 -2.30 -7.57 6.94
N LEU A 308 -3.58 -7.21 6.87
CA LEU A 308 -4.43 -7.02 8.04
C LEU A 308 -5.18 -8.31 8.30
N ASN A 309 -4.90 -8.93 9.45
CA ASN A 309 -5.50 -10.20 9.88
C ASN A 309 -6.68 -9.91 10.80
N TYR A 310 -7.87 -10.32 10.40
CA TYR A 310 -9.11 -10.19 11.17
C TYR A 310 -9.29 -11.43 12.03
N LEU A 311 -9.17 -11.27 13.34
CA LEU A 311 -9.14 -12.31 14.34
C LEU A 311 -10.37 -12.18 15.23
N VAL A 312 -11.25 -13.16 15.22
CA VAL A 312 -12.45 -13.15 16.06
C VAL A 312 -12.23 -14.08 17.24
N ASN A 313 -12.46 -13.59 18.46
CA ASN A 313 -12.31 -14.39 19.66
C ASN A 313 -13.15 -15.69 19.58
N GLY A 314 -12.55 -16.82 19.92
CA GLY A 314 -13.14 -18.14 19.79
C GLY A 314 -12.92 -18.83 18.43
N THR A 315 -12.32 -18.17 17.43
CA THR A 315 -11.93 -18.80 16.15
C THR A 315 -10.45 -19.20 16.18
N PRO A 316 -10.05 -20.33 15.57
CA PRO A 316 -8.65 -20.79 15.59
C PRO A 316 -7.75 -20.09 14.58
N LYS A 317 -8.32 -19.45 13.55
CA LYS A 317 -7.61 -18.81 12.44
C LYS A 317 -8.23 -17.46 12.10
N PRO A 318 -7.53 -16.60 11.35
CA PRO A 318 -8.11 -15.37 10.82
C PRO A 318 -9.38 -15.65 10.02
N THR A 319 -10.44 -14.90 10.26
CA THR A 319 -11.70 -14.99 9.51
C THR A 319 -11.60 -14.28 8.16
N LYS A 320 -10.69 -13.31 8.05
CA LYS A 320 -10.40 -12.56 6.84
C LYS A 320 -8.95 -12.08 6.89
N VAL A 321 -8.29 -12.06 5.73
CA VAL A 321 -6.97 -11.42 5.55
C VAL A 321 -7.08 -10.39 4.43
N VAL A 322 -6.85 -9.13 4.77
CA VAL A 322 -6.94 -8.01 3.84
C VAL A 322 -5.55 -7.66 3.36
N ARG A 323 -5.35 -7.72 2.05
CA ARG A 323 -4.05 -7.58 1.37
C ARG A 323 -3.98 -6.33 0.52
N GLY A 324 -2.76 -5.98 0.11
CA GLY A 324 -2.47 -4.87 -0.80
C GLY A 324 -0.96 -4.74 -1.02
N HIS A 325 -0.56 -3.64 -1.64
CA HIS A 325 0.85 -3.30 -1.82
C HIS A 325 1.33 -2.37 -0.70
N GLN A 326 2.57 -2.56 -0.26
CA GLN A 326 3.28 -1.64 0.64
C GLN A 326 4.15 -0.64 -0.13
N LYS A 327 4.56 -1.00 -1.34
CA LYS A 327 5.42 -0.19 -2.21
C LYS A 327 4.68 0.18 -3.49
N ASN A 328 5.23 1.16 -4.18
CA ASN A 328 4.70 1.66 -5.45
C ASN A 328 4.25 0.53 -6.37
N VAL A 329 3.05 0.62 -6.90
CA VAL A 329 2.62 -0.24 -8.00
C VAL A 329 3.35 0.23 -9.27
N THR A 330 3.87 -0.70 -10.03
CA THR A 330 4.74 -0.43 -11.18
C THR A 330 4.19 -0.95 -12.49
N ALA A 331 3.31 -1.96 -12.42
CA ALA A 331 2.67 -2.56 -13.57
C ALA A 331 1.23 -2.97 -13.24
N ALA A 332 0.37 -2.96 -14.23
CA ALA A 332 -1.03 -3.36 -14.10
C ALA A 332 -1.50 -4.08 -15.35
N GLY A 333 -2.41 -5.04 -15.18
CA GLY A 333 -3.05 -5.78 -16.26
C GLY A 333 -4.39 -6.35 -15.81
N ILE A 334 -5.32 -6.52 -16.73
CA ILE A 334 -6.64 -7.09 -16.45
C ILE A 334 -6.85 -8.37 -17.26
N ALA A 335 -7.40 -9.38 -16.62
CA ALA A 335 -7.80 -10.63 -17.25
C ALA A 335 -9.15 -11.07 -16.68
N GLY A 336 -10.19 -11.04 -17.51
CA GLY A 336 -11.57 -11.28 -17.07
C GLY A 336 -12.00 -10.28 -16.00
N SER A 337 -12.49 -10.77 -14.87
CA SER A 337 -12.90 -9.98 -13.70
C SER A 337 -11.79 -9.74 -12.69
N THR A 338 -10.55 -10.14 -12.98
CA THR A 338 -9.41 -9.99 -12.09
C THR A 338 -8.45 -8.92 -12.61
N PHE A 339 -8.16 -7.94 -11.75
CA PHE A 339 -7.17 -6.91 -12.01
C PHE A 339 -5.87 -7.27 -11.29
N PHE A 340 -4.81 -7.49 -12.05
CA PHE A 340 -3.49 -7.83 -11.53
C PHE A 340 -2.63 -6.59 -11.43
N THR A 341 -1.89 -6.47 -10.34
CA THR A 341 -0.96 -5.37 -10.09
C THR A 341 0.37 -5.91 -9.61
N GLY A 342 1.45 -5.34 -10.13
CA GLY A 342 2.82 -5.67 -9.73
C GLY A 342 3.48 -4.48 -9.05
N SER A 343 4.33 -4.70 -8.05
CA SER A 343 4.97 -3.65 -7.27
C SER A 343 6.48 -3.57 -7.45
N TYR A 344 7.04 -2.50 -6.88
CA TYR A 344 8.47 -2.23 -6.85
C TYR A 344 9.28 -3.34 -6.13
N GLU A 345 8.68 -4.03 -5.17
CA GLU A 345 9.32 -5.12 -4.41
C GLU A 345 9.07 -6.51 -5.00
N GLY A 346 8.43 -6.60 -6.16
CA GLY A 346 8.17 -7.87 -6.84
C GLY A 346 6.87 -8.56 -6.45
N ARG A 347 6.07 -7.99 -5.55
CA ARG A 347 4.79 -8.56 -5.14
C ARG A 347 3.75 -8.40 -6.25
N VAL A 348 3.02 -9.48 -6.55
CA VAL A 348 1.84 -9.47 -7.41
C VAL A 348 0.59 -9.63 -6.54
N CYS A 349 -0.41 -8.77 -6.76
CA CYS A 349 -1.74 -8.88 -6.16
C CYS A 349 -2.78 -9.12 -7.26
N ALA A 350 -3.73 -10.00 -6.98
CA ALA A 350 -4.89 -10.26 -7.81
C ALA A 350 -6.13 -9.65 -7.14
N TRP A 351 -6.69 -8.59 -7.74
CA TRP A 351 -7.86 -7.90 -7.21
C TRP A 351 -9.12 -8.39 -7.88
N ASP A 352 -10.07 -8.84 -7.10
CA ASP A 352 -11.43 -9.06 -7.59
C ASP A 352 -12.12 -7.72 -7.81
N VAL A 353 -12.47 -7.42 -9.06
CA VAL A 353 -13.01 -6.10 -9.44
C VAL A 353 -14.39 -5.84 -8.84
N SER A 354 -15.13 -6.88 -8.47
CA SER A 354 -16.46 -6.75 -7.89
C SER A 354 -16.43 -6.41 -6.39
N SER A 355 -15.57 -7.09 -5.63
CA SER A 355 -15.43 -6.90 -4.18
C SER A 355 -14.38 -5.84 -3.80
N GLY A 356 -13.43 -5.54 -4.69
CA GLY A 356 -12.30 -4.65 -4.41
C GLY A 356 -11.29 -5.21 -3.41
N LEU A 357 -11.28 -6.52 -3.20
CA LEU A 357 -10.35 -7.19 -2.30
C LEU A 357 -9.23 -7.87 -3.09
N ALA A 358 -8.02 -7.77 -2.58
CA ALA A 358 -6.88 -8.47 -3.14
C ALA A 358 -6.78 -9.89 -2.57
N GLU A 359 -6.60 -10.85 -3.45
CA GLU A 359 -6.25 -12.22 -3.12
C GLU A 359 -4.73 -12.42 -3.22
N LYS A 360 -4.23 -13.37 -2.46
CA LYS A 360 -2.82 -13.77 -2.54
C LYS A 360 -2.57 -14.47 -3.87
N VAL A 361 -1.47 -14.12 -4.50
CA VAL A 361 -0.91 -14.92 -5.59
C VAL A 361 0.16 -15.82 -4.98
N ASP A 362 -0.11 -17.12 -4.95
CA ASP A 362 0.78 -18.10 -4.31
C ASP A 362 1.89 -18.56 -5.26
N GLY A 363 3.01 -19.01 -4.68
CA GLY A 363 4.17 -19.52 -5.38
C GLY A 363 5.37 -18.57 -5.38
N ASP A 364 6.36 -18.87 -6.23
CA ASP A 364 7.64 -18.14 -6.30
C ASP A 364 7.45 -16.80 -7.04
N ALA A 365 7.33 -15.72 -6.31
CA ALA A 365 7.13 -14.36 -6.83
C ALA A 365 8.46 -13.72 -7.31
N HIS A 366 8.36 -12.57 -8.00
CA HIS A 366 9.52 -11.74 -8.29
C HIS A 366 10.16 -11.22 -6.99
N SER A 367 11.47 -11.02 -7.01
CA SER A 367 12.22 -10.47 -5.88
C SER A 367 12.59 -8.98 -6.07
N ASN A 368 12.17 -8.38 -7.19
CA ASN A 368 12.49 -6.99 -7.53
C ASN A 368 11.39 -6.37 -8.40
N TYR A 369 11.56 -5.12 -8.79
CA TYR A 369 10.68 -4.30 -9.62
C TYR A 369 10.02 -5.07 -10.76
N ILE A 370 8.71 -5.05 -10.84
CA ILE A 370 7.94 -5.64 -11.95
C ILE A 370 7.82 -4.61 -13.06
N ALA A 371 8.45 -4.89 -14.20
CA ALA A 371 8.53 -3.97 -15.34
C ALA A 371 7.30 -4.04 -16.24
N GLY A 372 6.52 -5.12 -16.20
CA GLY A 372 5.33 -5.26 -17.03
C GLY A 372 4.49 -6.48 -16.67
N LEU A 373 3.20 -6.36 -16.97
CA LEU A 373 2.21 -7.43 -16.88
C LEU A 373 1.46 -7.49 -18.21
N ALA A 374 1.29 -8.68 -18.78
CA ALA A 374 0.53 -8.90 -20.01
C ALA A 374 -0.41 -10.10 -19.88
N ALA A 375 -1.69 -9.87 -20.18
CA ALA A 375 -2.69 -10.95 -20.21
C ALA A 375 -2.60 -11.74 -21.51
N SER A 376 -2.76 -13.05 -21.42
CA SER A 376 -2.84 -13.96 -22.56
C SER A 376 -3.76 -15.13 -22.28
N THR A 377 -4.18 -15.81 -23.34
CA THR A 377 -4.80 -17.12 -23.25
C THR A 377 -3.85 -18.14 -23.85
N HIS A 378 -3.33 -19.03 -23.02
CA HIS A 378 -2.45 -20.11 -23.45
C HIS A 378 -3.15 -21.44 -23.27
N LYS A 379 -3.23 -22.26 -24.34
CA LYS A 379 -3.91 -23.57 -24.33
C LYS A 379 -5.35 -23.54 -23.75
N GLY A 380 -6.06 -22.42 -23.94
CA GLY A 380 -7.43 -22.23 -23.44
C GLY A 380 -7.53 -21.70 -22.01
N GLU A 381 -6.40 -21.55 -21.30
CA GLU A 381 -6.37 -20.97 -19.95
C GLU A 381 -5.87 -19.53 -19.97
N ALA A 382 -6.57 -18.67 -19.22
CA ALA A 382 -6.15 -17.28 -19.05
C ALA A 382 -4.94 -17.20 -18.10
N GLN A 383 -3.90 -16.51 -18.54
CA GLN A 383 -2.67 -16.30 -17.79
C GLN A 383 -2.25 -14.84 -17.81
N ILE A 384 -1.50 -14.44 -16.80
CA ILE A 384 -0.77 -13.17 -16.75
C ILE A 384 0.72 -13.48 -16.79
N TYR A 385 1.39 -12.98 -17.81
CA TYR A 385 2.85 -12.99 -17.87
C TYR A 385 3.41 -11.74 -17.19
N SER A 386 4.43 -11.93 -16.38
CA SER A 386 5.12 -10.86 -15.64
C SER A 386 6.62 -10.92 -15.92
N VAL A 387 7.23 -9.72 -16.06
CA VAL A 387 8.68 -9.57 -16.19
C VAL A 387 9.19 -8.62 -15.12
N GLY A 388 10.31 -8.97 -14.50
CA GLY A 388 10.89 -8.22 -13.39
C GLY A 388 12.37 -7.90 -13.58
N TRP A 389 12.87 -6.95 -12.79
CA TRP A 389 14.29 -6.60 -12.72
C TRP A 389 15.11 -7.60 -11.88
N ASP A 390 14.50 -8.72 -11.51
CA ASP A 390 15.18 -9.93 -11.08
C ASP A 390 15.57 -10.81 -12.28
N ASP A 391 15.52 -10.23 -13.49
CA ASP A 391 15.85 -10.84 -14.76
C ASP A 391 15.11 -12.17 -14.99
N THR A 392 13.79 -12.15 -14.68
CA THR A 392 12.93 -13.32 -14.89
C THR A 392 11.64 -12.98 -15.62
N LEU A 393 11.18 -13.94 -16.42
CA LEU A 393 9.81 -14.04 -16.93
C LEU A 393 9.08 -15.11 -16.11
N ARG A 394 7.88 -14.78 -15.64
CA ARG A 394 7.01 -15.68 -14.89
C ARG A 394 5.60 -15.61 -15.43
N SER A 395 4.79 -16.63 -15.16
CA SER A 395 3.36 -16.62 -15.47
C SER A 395 2.53 -16.97 -14.23
N VAL A 396 1.34 -16.36 -14.16
CA VAL A 396 0.34 -16.57 -13.11
C VAL A 396 -0.93 -17.09 -13.78
N SER A 397 -1.46 -18.20 -13.30
CA SER A 397 -2.78 -18.68 -13.68
C SER A 397 -3.86 -17.74 -13.11
N VAL A 398 -4.76 -17.27 -13.95
CA VAL A 398 -5.85 -16.38 -13.54
C VAL A 398 -6.89 -17.12 -12.69
N SER A 399 -7.15 -18.40 -12.99
CA SER A 399 -8.16 -19.21 -12.29
C SER A 399 -7.72 -19.60 -10.88
N THR A 400 -6.46 -20.07 -10.74
CA THR A 400 -5.94 -20.54 -9.45
C THR A 400 -5.22 -19.45 -8.65
N LYS A 401 -4.88 -18.33 -9.29
CA LYS A 401 -4.07 -17.23 -8.70
C LYS A 401 -2.75 -17.75 -8.12
N THR A 402 -2.09 -18.62 -8.88
CA THR A 402 -0.79 -19.20 -8.52
C THR A 402 0.21 -18.97 -9.64
N PHE A 403 1.47 -18.74 -9.26
CA PHE A 403 2.56 -18.81 -10.22
C PHE A 403 2.64 -20.23 -10.77
N THR A 404 2.73 -20.37 -12.09
CA THR A 404 2.66 -21.68 -12.77
C THR A 404 3.92 -22.55 -12.61
N GLY A 405 4.90 -22.07 -11.83
CA GLY A 405 6.16 -22.76 -11.57
C GLY A 405 7.21 -22.59 -12.68
N SER A 406 6.84 -22.12 -13.87
CA SER A 406 7.82 -21.83 -14.93
C SER A 406 8.49 -20.48 -14.63
N LYS A 407 9.76 -20.54 -14.24
CA LYS A 407 10.65 -19.40 -14.09
C LYS A 407 11.65 -19.44 -15.25
N THR A 408 11.56 -18.48 -16.15
CA THR A 408 12.53 -18.33 -17.22
C THR A 408 13.51 -17.21 -16.87
N SER A 409 14.80 -17.53 -16.79
CA SER A 409 15.85 -16.54 -16.60
C SER A 409 16.06 -15.77 -17.90
N LEU A 410 16.16 -14.45 -17.79
CA LEU A 410 16.48 -13.53 -18.87
C LEU A 410 17.95 -13.12 -18.74
N ASP A 411 18.62 -12.90 -19.86
CA ASP A 411 20.00 -12.41 -19.92
C ASP A 411 20.08 -10.86 -20.01
N PHE A 412 18.96 -10.20 -19.70
CA PHE A 412 18.81 -8.74 -19.81
C PHE A 412 17.74 -8.22 -18.86
N GLN A 413 17.81 -6.93 -18.56
CA GLN A 413 16.77 -6.23 -17.80
C GLN A 413 15.57 -5.89 -18.71
N PRO A 414 14.37 -6.43 -18.46
CA PRO A 414 13.21 -6.18 -19.31
C PRO A 414 12.69 -4.74 -19.18
N LYS A 415 12.20 -4.16 -20.29
CA LYS A 415 11.58 -2.84 -20.36
C LYS A 415 10.05 -2.90 -20.44
N GLY A 416 9.49 -4.04 -20.82
CA GLY A 416 8.06 -4.27 -20.93
C GLY A 416 7.78 -5.63 -21.56
N VAL A 417 6.54 -6.08 -21.47
CA VAL A 417 6.06 -7.35 -21.97
C VAL A 417 4.72 -7.16 -22.68
N ALA A 418 4.51 -7.87 -23.78
CA ALA A 418 3.25 -7.97 -24.48
C ALA A 418 3.04 -9.39 -25.00
N THR A 419 1.82 -9.74 -25.38
CA THR A 419 1.48 -11.07 -25.92
C THR A 419 0.88 -10.93 -27.31
N ALA A 420 1.47 -11.63 -28.29
CA ALA A 420 1.08 -11.64 -29.68
C ALA A 420 0.84 -13.08 -30.15
N SER A 421 -0.39 -13.41 -30.58
CA SER A 421 -0.76 -14.76 -31.07
C SER A 421 -0.32 -15.92 -30.14
N GLY A 422 -0.39 -15.71 -28.81
CA GLY A 422 0.02 -16.69 -27.81
C GLY A 422 1.51 -16.69 -27.46
N ILE A 423 2.33 -15.92 -28.17
CA ILE A 423 3.76 -15.75 -27.92
C ILE A 423 3.98 -14.52 -27.03
N VAL A 424 4.89 -14.64 -26.08
CA VAL A 424 5.30 -13.55 -25.20
C VAL A 424 6.44 -12.78 -25.86
N ALA A 425 6.25 -11.48 -26.07
CA ALA A 425 7.27 -10.58 -26.59
C ALA A 425 7.79 -9.66 -25.48
N ILE A 426 9.09 -9.59 -25.29
CA ILE A 426 9.75 -8.78 -24.27
C ILE A 426 10.65 -7.77 -24.95
N ALA A 427 10.48 -6.49 -24.61
CA ALA A 427 11.40 -5.43 -24.99
C ALA A 427 12.64 -5.48 -24.09
N SER A 428 13.81 -5.69 -24.70
CA SER A 428 15.13 -5.62 -24.07
C SER A 428 15.82 -4.28 -24.41
N PRO A 429 16.96 -3.95 -23.82
CA PRO A 429 17.66 -2.69 -24.13
C PRO A 429 18.02 -2.46 -25.61
N ASN A 430 18.18 -3.53 -26.39
CA ASN A 430 18.65 -3.50 -27.78
C ASN A 430 18.00 -4.53 -28.70
N ALA A 431 16.96 -5.24 -28.22
CA ALA A 431 16.31 -6.28 -29.01
C ALA A 431 14.85 -6.47 -28.57
N ILE A 432 14.08 -7.16 -29.41
CA ILE A 432 12.77 -7.73 -29.08
C ILE A 432 12.97 -9.25 -29.03
N LYS A 433 12.69 -9.85 -27.88
CA LYS A 433 12.85 -11.28 -27.67
C LYS A 433 11.49 -11.97 -27.53
N LEU A 434 11.32 -13.10 -28.19
CA LEU A 434 10.10 -13.88 -28.17
C LEU A 434 10.27 -15.15 -27.31
N TYR A 435 9.23 -15.49 -26.58
CA TYR A 435 9.16 -16.69 -25.75
C TYR A 435 7.84 -17.43 -26.01
N ASP A 436 7.93 -18.76 -26.20
CA ASP A 436 6.78 -19.66 -26.28
C ASP A 436 6.85 -20.62 -25.09
N ASP A 437 5.81 -20.63 -24.26
CA ASP A 437 5.73 -21.43 -23.03
C ASP A 437 6.99 -21.32 -22.14
N GLY A 438 7.51 -20.07 -22.01
CA GLY A 438 8.72 -19.77 -21.24
C GLY A 438 10.04 -20.15 -21.93
N LYS A 439 10.04 -20.68 -23.15
CA LYS A 439 11.25 -21.02 -23.92
C LYS A 439 11.56 -19.94 -24.95
N PRO A 440 12.83 -19.59 -25.17
CA PRO A 440 13.22 -18.69 -26.25
C PRO A 440 12.70 -19.21 -27.60
N ALA A 441 11.99 -18.34 -28.33
CA ALA A 441 11.39 -18.67 -29.63
C ALA A 441 11.98 -17.86 -30.79
N GLY A 442 12.47 -16.64 -30.52
CA GLY A 442 13.06 -15.78 -31.52
C GLY A 442 13.60 -14.49 -30.94
N GLU A 443 14.43 -13.80 -31.74
CA GLU A 443 15.02 -12.52 -31.37
C GLU A 443 15.19 -11.63 -32.61
N LEU A 444 14.97 -10.33 -32.41
CA LEU A 444 15.28 -9.29 -33.40
C LEU A 444 16.07 -8.17 -32.75
N VAL A 445 17.32 -8.01 -33.13
CA VAL A 445 18.18 -6.90 -32.68
C VAL A 445 17.74 -5.61 -33.38
N VAL A 446 17.59 -4.55 -32.59
CA VAL A 446 17.16 -3.22 -33.06
C VAL A 446 18.26 -2.18 -32.85
N LYS A 447 18.20 -1.06 -33.62
CA LYS A 447 19.22 0.03 -33.60
C LYS A 447 18.84 1.19 -32.67
N TYR A 448 17.77 1.09 -31.95
CA TYR A 448 17.26 2.07 -30.98
C TYR A 448 17.05 1.39 -29.62
N THR A 449 16.81 2.17 -28.57
CA THR A 449 16.47 1.62 -27.25
C THR A 449 14.95 1.49 -27.10
N PRO A 450 14.40 0.25 -27.09
CA PRO A 450 13.00 0.02 -26.77
C PRO A 450 12.63 0.58 -25.38
N THR A 451 11.53 1.31 -25.32
CA THR A 451 11.04 1.95 -24.08
C THR A 451 9.74 1.36 -23.60
N CYS A 452 8.91 0.86 -24.51
CA CYS A 452 7.64 0.21 -24.23
C CYS A 452 7.23 -0.69 -25.40
N ILE A 453 6.33 -1.63 -25.13
CA ILE A 453 5.86 -2.60 -26.12
C ILE A 453 4.36 -2.84 -25.93
N ALA A 454 3.64 -3.02 -27.04
CA ALA A 454 2.24 -3.46 -27.05
C ALA A 454 2.01 -4.39 -28.23
N ALA A 455 1.00 -5.26 -28.14
CA ALA A 455 0.69 -6.19 -29.21
C ALA A 455 -0.83 -6.36 -29.40
N SER A 456 -1.23 -6.69 -30.63
CA SER A 456 -2.60 -7.09 -30.99
C SER A 456 -2.57 -8.07 -32.14
N GLY A 457 -3.19 -9.24 -31.95
CA GLY A 457 -3.09 -10.34 -32.92
C GLY A 457 -1.63 -10.73 -33.16
N SER A 458 -1.17 -10.69 -34.41
CA SER A 458 0.23 -10.93 -34.80
C SER A 458 1.08 -9.67 -34.86
N THR A 459 0.52 -8.48 -34.61
CA THR A 459 1.23 -7.21 -34.72
C THR A 459 1.82 -6.79 -33.39
N ILE A 460 3.08 -6.38 -33.39
CA ILE A 460 3.78 -5.80 -32.25
C ILE A 460 4.16 -4.36 -32.59
N ALA A 461 3.85 -3.43 -31.69
CA ALA A 461 4.31 -2.04 -31.73
C ALA A 461 5.34 -1.82 -30.61
N VAL A 462 6.49 -1.26 -30.94
CA VAL A 462 7.56 -0.94 -30.00
C VAL A 462 7.87 0.55 -30.07
N GLY A 463 7.79 1.21 -28.91
CA GLY A 463 8.19 2.59 -28.77
C GLY A 463 9.67 2.71 -28.51
N GLY A 464 10.33 3.67 -29.17
CA GLY A 464 11.75 3.93 -29.05
C GLY A 464 12.09 5.24 -28.34
N ASP A 465 13.33 5.32 -27.85
CA ASP A 465 13.96 6.56 -27.38
C ASP A 465 14.25 7.54 -28.56
N ASP A 466 14.29 7.01 -29.77
CA ASP A 466 14.40 7.72 -31.03
C ASP A 466 13.13 8.51 -31.46
N LYS A 467 12.08 8.48 -30.59
CA LYS A 467 10.78 9.16 -30.79
C LYS A 467 9.90 8.51 -31.87
N LEU A 468 10.20 7.27 -32.26
CA LEU A 468 9.45 6.53 -33.26
C LEU A 468 8.69 5.39 -32.62
N VAL A 469 7.63 4.95 -33.31
CA VAL A 469 7.01 3.67 -33.04
C VAL A 469 7.31 2.75 -34.21
N HIS A 470 7.94 1.64 -33.94
CA HIS A 470 8.31 0.62 -34.91
C HIS A 470 7.31 -0.52 -34.90
N ILE A 471 6.89 -0.99 -36.07
CA ILE A 471 5.87 -2.03 -36.23
C ILE A 471 6.51 -3.31 -36.74
N TYR A 472 6.23 -4.38 -36.04
CA TYR A 472 6.72 -5.74 -36.34
C TYR A 472 5.55 -6.70 -36.45
N THR A 473 5.79 -7.83 -37.11
CA THR A 473 4.84 -8.96 -37.18
C THR A 473 5.48 -10.21 -36.63
N VAL A 474 4.67 -11.00 -35.92
CA VAL A 474 5.05 -12.33 -35.42
C VAL A 474 4.33 -13.37 -36.25
N SER A 475 5.07 -14.33 -36.81
CA SER A 475 4.53 -15.45 -37.56
C SER A 475 4.91 -16.78 -36.91
N GLY A 476 3.98 -17.75 -36.95
CA GLY A 476 4.20 -19.11 -36.50
C GLY A 476 3.51 -19.45 -35.18
N SER A 477 2.87 -20.63 -35.16
CA SER A 477 2.20 -21.22 -33.99
C SER A 477 3.12 -22.11 -33.13
N SER A 478 4.35 -22.31 -33.56
CA SER A 478 5.42 -23.02 -32.82
C SER A 478 6.78 -22.56 -33.36
N GLY A 479 7.59 -21.92 -32.51
CA GLY A 479 8.88 -21.37 -32.89
C GLY A 479 8.73 -20.01 -33.64
N GLY A 480 8.08 -19.02 -33.03
CA GLY A 480 7.73 -17.75 -33.65
C GLY A 480 8.91 -16.99 -34.23
N SER A 481 8.77 -16.50 -35.48
CA SER A 481 9.69 -15.53 -36.06
C SER A 481 9.12 -14.13 -35.97
N ILE A 482 9.98 -13.15 -35.70
CA ILE A 482 9.65 -11.74 -35.74
C ILE A 482 10.23 -11.09 -36.97
N SER A 483 9.43 -10.33 -37.70
CA SER A 483 9.82 -9.63 -38.91
C SER A 483 9.55 -8.14 -38.80
N ASP A 484 10.51 -7.32 -39.23
CA ASP A 484 10.34 -5.90 -39.36
C ASP A 484 9.46 -5.60 -40.59
N THR A 485 8.40 -4.84 -40.38
CA THR A 485 7.53 -4.40 -41.49
C THR A 485 8.08 -3.21 -42.26
N GLY A 486 9.14 -2.56 -41.75
CA GLY A 486 9.65 -1.29 -42.24
C GLY A 486 8.73 -0.09 -41.92
N THR A 487 7.66 -0.29 -41.18
CA THR A 487 6.71 0.76 -40.81
C THR A 487 7.18 1.49 -39.55
N GLU A 488 7.37 2.80 -39.67
CA GLU A 488 7.72 3.68 -38.55
C GLU A 488 6.73 4.85 -38.45
N LEU A 489 6.17 5.05 -37.26
CA LEU A 489 5.23 6.16 -37.01
C LEU A 489 6.00 7.37 -36.49
N ARG A 490 6.15 8.38 -37.37
CA ARG A 490 7.00 9.57 -37.19
C ARG A 490 6.17 10.80 -36.82
N ARG A 491 5.60 10.87 -35.60
CA ARG A 491 4.79 12.04 -35.17
C ARG A 491 5.20 12.62 -33.83
N ALA A 492 5.78 11.79 -32.97
CA ALA A 492 6.16 12.23 -31.64
C ALA A 492 7.40 13.14 -31.67
N THR A 493 7.45 14.11 -30.79
CA THR A 493 8.58 15.05 -30.62
C THR A 493 9.46 14.72 -29.42
N SER A 494 9.07 13.72 -28.63
CA SER A 494 9.81 13.20 -27.48
C SER A 494 9.74 11.66 -27.47
N PRO A 495 10.60 10.96 -26.70
CA PRO A 495 10.59 9.50 -26.60
C PRO A 495 9.20 8.94 -26.31
N ILE A 496 8.90 7.81 -26.94
CA ILE A 496 7.64 7.08 -26.68
C ILE A 496 7.72 6.45 -25.28
N SER A 497 6.62 6.46 -24.57
CA SER A 497 6.63 6.00 -23.16
C SER A 497 5.49 5.06 -22.80
N ALA A 498 4.44 5.00 -23.61
CA ALA A 498 3.33 4.07 -23.43
C ALA A 498 2.67 3.76 -24.78
N LEU A 499 2.23 2.53 -24.96
CA LEU A 499 1.52 2.06 -26.14
C LEU A 499 0.30 1.22 -25.70
N ALA A 500 -0.81 1.36 -26.41
CA ALA A 500 -1.97 0.49 -26.23
C ALA A 500 -2.76 0.34 -27.52
N PHE A 501 -3.00 -0.90 -27.95
CA PHE A 501 -3.96 -1.20 -29.00
C PHE A 501 -5.38 -1.18 -28.45
N SER A 502 -6.35 -0.76 -29.25
CA SER A 502 -7.76 -0.97 -28.94
C SER A 502 -8.09 -2.46 -28.91
N PRO A 503 -9.16 -2.91 -28.21
CA PRO A 503 -9.49 -4.34 -28.12
C PRO A 503 -9.72 -5.00 -29.48
N SER A 504 -10.22 -4.27 -30.48
CA SER A 504 -10.38 -4.75 -31.86
C SER A 504 -9.07 -4.77 -32.66
N GLY A 505 -7.98 -4.20 -32.14
CA GLY A 505 -6.74 -3.98 -32.86
C GLY A 505 -6.80 -2.86 -33.90
N ALA A 506 -7.96 -2.21 -34.12
CA ALA A 506 -8.15 -1.21 -35.16
C ALA A 506 -7.44 0.13 -34.91
N ARG A 507 -7.06 0.40 -33.67
CA ARG A 507 -6.40 1.66 -33.27
C ARG A 507 -5.21 1.41 -32.36
N LEU A 508 -4.19 2.26 -32.48
CA LEU A 508 -3.05 2.31 -31.58
C LEU A 508 -2.96 3.70 -30.94
N ALA A 509 -3.02 3.76 -29.61
CA ALA A 509 -2.71 4.96 -28.85
C ALA A 509 -1.22 4.96 -28.48
N VAL A 510 -0.55 6.08 -28.68
CA VAL A 510 0.87 6.29 -28.50
C VAL A 510 1.07 7.46 -27.53
N GLY A 511 1.54 7.19 -26.33
CA GLY A 511 1.86 8.17 -25.30
C GLY A 511 3.35 8.54 -25.35
N ALA A 512 3.65 9.82 -25.19
CA ALA A 512 4.99 10.36 -25.27
C ALA A 512 5.45 10.97 -23.92
N ALA A 513 6.76 11.12 -23.76
CA ALA A 513 7.36 11.64 -22.53
C ALA A 513 7.02 13.10 -22.22
N ASN A 514 6.54 13.86 -23.20
CA ASN A 514 6.09 15.25 -23.06
C ASN A 514 4.59 15.40 -22.71
N GLY A 515 3.89 14.28 -22.42
CA GLY A 515 2.47 14.31 -22.05
C GLY A 515 1.49 14.34 -23.22
N LYS A 516 1.95 14.24 -24.46
CA LYS A 516 1.10 14.19 -25.64
C LYS A 516 0.75 12.74 -26.02
N ILE A 517 -0.45 12.53 -26.53
CA ILE A 517 -0.93 11.24 -26.99
C ILE A 517 -1.36 11.37 -28.45
N TYR A 518 -0.96 10.41 -29.28
CA TYR A 518 -1.31 10.28 -30.69
C TYR A 518 -2.14 9.01 -30.88
N VAL A 519 -3.09 9.02 -31.78
CA VAL A 519 -3.90 7.85 -32.14
C VAL A 519 -3.74 7.59 -33.63
N PHE A 520 -3.42 6.35 -33.96
CA PHE A 520 -3.28 5.87 -35.33
C PHE A 520 -4.33 4.81 -35.64
N ASP A 521 -4.83 4.80 -36.87
CA ASP A 521 -5.64 3.72 -37.44
C ASP A 521 -4.68 2.63 -37.95
N THR A 522 -4.87 1.39 -37.51
CA THR A 522 -4.02 0.26 -37.89
C THR A 522 -4.43 -0.36 -39.23
N ALA A 523 -5.66 -0.09 -39.70
CA ALA A 523 -6.14 -0.52 -41.01
C ALA A 523 -5.57 0.39 -42.12
N GLY A 524 -4.80 -0.19 -43.02
CA GLY A 524 -4.14 0.57 -44.08
C GLY A 524 -2.80 1.16 -43.64
N ASP A 525 -2.47 2.37 -44.11
CA ASP A 525 -1.14 2.99 -43.98
C ASP A 525 -0.85 3.63 -42.61
N TRP A 526 -1.39 3.14 -41.51
CA TRP A 526 -1.19 3.69 -40.15
C TRP A 526 -1.49 5.19 -40.09
N LYS A 527 -2.65 5.57 -40.66
CA LYS A 527 -3.06 6.97 -40.71
C LYS A 527 -3.29 7.56 -39.33
N LEU A 528 -2.78 8.79 -39.13
CA LEU A 528 -3.05 9.55 -37.92
C LEU A 528 -4.53 9.89 -37.80
N VAL A 529 -5.20 9.42 -36.74
CA VAL A 529 -6.58 9.75 -36.39
C VAL A 529 -6.64 11.07 -35.65
N THR A 530 -5.79 11.25 -34.63
CA THR A 530 -5.70 12.50 -33.87
C THR A 530 -4.35 12.67 -33.18
N ASP A 531 -3.94 13.91 -33.02
CA ASP A 531 -2.83 14.34 -32.17
C ASP A 531 -3.27 15.43 -31.15
N ARG A 532 -4.59 15.57 -30.96
CA ARG A 532 -5.20 16.58 -30.10
C ARG A 532 -5.30 16.17 -28.63
N TRP A 533 -4.95 14.94 -28.29
CA TRP A 533 -4.92 14.47 -26.90
C TRP A 533 -3.67 15.00 -26.20
N SER A 534 -3.74 16.26 -25.76
CA SER A 534 -2.61 16.99 -25.19
C SER A 534 -3.08 17.83 -24.01
N ALA A 535 -3.08 17.24 -22.81
CA ALA A 535 -3.45 17.94 -21.59
C ALA A 535 -2.67 17.46 -20.35
N HIS A 536 -1.95 16.35 -20.45
CA HIS A 536 -0.96 15.97 -19.45
C HIS A 536 0.26 16.90 -19.53
N THR A 537 0.84 17.19 -18.36
CA THR A 537 2.01 18.08 -18.23
C THR A 537 3.31 17.33 -17.99
N ALA A 538 3.24 16.00 -17.87
CA ALA A 538 4.38 15.12 -17.67
C ALA A 538 4.22 13.83 -18.49
N ARG A 539 5.23 12.97 -18.43
CA ARG A 539 5.31 11.69 -19.14
C ARG A 539 4.04 10.86 -18.98
N ILE A 540 3.51 10.38 -20.11
CA ILE A 540 2.46 9.35 -20.13
C ILE A 540 3.08 8.03 -19.68
N THR A 541 2.50 7.40 -18.70
CA THR A 541 3.01 6.15 -18.12
C THR A 541 2.23 4.93 -18.57
N CYS A 542 0.92 5.12 -18.83
CA CYS A 542 0.01 4.02 -19.16
C CYS A 542 -1.18 4.51 -19.98
N LEU A 543 -1.73 3.59 -20.76
CA LEU A 543 -2.89 3.79 -21.63
C LEU A 543 -3.78 2.56 -21.60
N ALA A 544 -5.10 2.74 -21.63
CA ALA A 544 -6.06 1.65 -21.77
C ALA A 544 -7.28 2.11 -22.57
N TRP A 545 -7.86 1.20 -23.34
CA TRP A 545 -9.04 1.47 -24.17
C TRP A 545 -10.31 0.92 -23.52
N SER A 546 -11.42 1.59 -23.74
CA SER A 546 -12.76 1.03 -23.51
C SER A 546 -13.00 -0.19 -24.41
N ALA A 547 -13.93 -1.06 -24.02
CA ALA A 547 -14.22 -2.30 -24.76
C ALA A 547 -14.62 -2.04 -26.23
N ALA A 548 -15.37 -0.95 -26.48
CA ALA A 548 -15.74 -0.54 -27.84
C ALA A 548 -14.61 0.19 -28.62
N GLY A 549 -13.54 0.60 -27.95
CA GLY A 549 -12.46 1.36 -28.57
C GLY A 549 -12.81 2.81 -28.91
N ASP A 550 -13.88 3.37 -28.35
CA ASP A 550 -14.34 4.74 -28.60
C ASP A 550 -13.73 5.74 -27.62
N PHE A 551 -13.28 5.25 -26.47
CA PHE A 551 -12.63 6.03 -25.44
C PHE A 551 -11.31 5.39 -25.01
N ALA A 552 -10.38 6.22 -24.58
CA ALA A 552 -9.15 5.75 -23.94
C ALA A 552 -8.93 6.47 -22.61
N ALA A 553 -8.38 5.75 -21.64
CA ALA A 553 -7.88 6.31 -20.40
C ALA A 553 -6.36 6.42 -20.47
N SER A 554 -5.82 7.47 -19.85
CA SER A 554 -4.37 7.68 -19.73
C SER A 554 -4.00 8.05 -18.32
N GLY A 555 -2.83 7.59 -17.87
CA GLY A 555 -2.18 7.99 -16.65
C GLY A 555 -0.84 8.65 -16.92
N SER A 556 -0.43 9.55 -16.02
CA SER A 556 0.80 10.31 -16.19
C SER A 556 1.51 10.54 -14.85
N LEU A 557 2.79 10.85 -14.91
CA LEU A 557 3.57 11.32 -13.76
C LEU A 557 3.07 12.67 -13.20
N ASP A 558 2.21 13.39 -13.95
CA ASP A 558 1.53 14.59 -13.46
C ASP A 558 0.42 14.29 -12.43
N THR A 559 0.32 13.05 -11.97
CA THR A 559 -0.63 12.54 -10.97
C THR A 559 -2.07 12.37 -11.45
N ASN A 560 -2.39 12.73 -12.68
CA ASN A 560 -3.76 12.76 -13.19
C ASN A 560 -4.11 11.52 -14.01
N VAL A 561 -5.39 11.16 -13.96
CA VAL A 561 -6.03 10.23 -14.91
C VAL A 561 -6.92 11.06 -15.82
N MET A 562 -6.84 10.82 -17.12
CA MET A 562 -7.70 11.46 -18.12
C MET A 562 -8.41 10.43 -18.99
N VAL A 563 -9.63 10.75 -19.39
CA VAL A 563 -10.40 9.98 -20.38
C VAL A 563 -10.64 10.83 -21.60
N TRP A 564 -10.41 10.25 -22.76
CA TRP A 564 -10.42 10.87 -24.07
C TRP A 564 -11.46 10.22 -24.97
N SER A 565 -12.09 11.03 -25.85
CA SER A 565 -13.01 10.56 -26.87
C SER A 565 -12.33 10.55 -28.24
N VAL A 566 -12.50 9.47 -28.99
CA VAL A 566 -12.02 9.40 -30.39
C VAL A 566 -12.91 10.23 -31.31
N ALA A 567 -14.24 10.17 -31.10
CA ALA A 567 -15.21 10.90 -31.90
C ALA A 567 -15.10 12.43 -31.72
N ASP A 568 -14.74 12.88 -30.50
CA ASP A 568 -14.51 14.29 -30.20
C ASP A 568 -13.14 14.47 -29.54
N PRO A 569 -12.04 14.53 -30.31
CA PRO A 569 -10.69 14.56 -29.77
C PRO A 569 -10.36 15.81 -28.94
N GLY A 570 -11.17 16.86 -28.99
CA GLY A 570 -11.08 18.04 -28.14
C GLY A 570 -11.64 17.83 -26.75
N LYS A 571 -12.52 16.85 -26.61
CA LYS A 571 -13.22 16.56 -25.36
C LYS A 571 -12.43 15.60 -24.48
N ARG A 572 -12.22 16.00 -23.25
CA ARG A 572 -11.54 15.22 -22.22
C ARG A 572 -12.18 15.43 -20.87
N ILE A 573 -12.14 14.42 -20.04
CA ILE A 573 -12.50 14.51 -18.63
C ILE A 573 -11.29 14.15 -17.77
N LYS A 574 -11.16 14.77 -16.61
CA LYS A 574 -9.97 14.72 -15.78
C LYS A 574 -10.31 14.29 -14.35
N ALA A 575 -9.60 13.32 -13.84
CA ALA A 575 -9.45 13.07 -12.41
C ALA A 575 -8.10 13.65 -11.97
N LEU A 576 -8.14 14.83 -11.37
CA LEU A 576 -6.94 15.54 -10.92
C LEU A 576 -6.43 14.95 -9.61
N ASN A 577 -5.11 14.93 -9.44
CA ASN A 577 -4.45 14.37 -8.25
C ASN A 577 -4.96 12.95 -7.93
N ALA A 578 -5.15 12.15 -8.97
CA ALA A 578 -5.65 10.79 -8.84
C ALA A 578 -4.75 9.94 -7.93
N HIS A 579 -3.43 10.07 -8.06
CA HIS A 579 -2.46 9.38 -7.21
C HIS A 579 -1.38 10.32 -6.69
N LYS A 580 -0.89 10.09 -5.47
CA LYS A 580 0.07 10.98 -4.80
C LYS A 580 1.41 11.12 -5.54
N ASP A 581 1.99 10.03 -6.00
CA ASP A 581 3.34 9.99 -6.59
C ASP A 581 3.32 9.55 -8.07
N GLY A 582 2.27 9.97 -8.83
CA GLY A 582 2.09 9.65 -10.24
C GLY A 582 1.25 8.39 -10.48
N VAL A 583 0.64 8.34 -11.66
CA VAL A 583 -0.14 7.19 -12.13
C VAL A 583 0.80 6.23 -12.83
N THR A 584 0.72 4.95 -12.54
CA THR A 584 1.64 3.92 -13.08
C THR A 584 0.95 2.86 -13.92
N GLY A 585 -0.36 2.69 -13.75
CA GLY A 585 -1.17 1.77 -14.53
C GLY A 585 -2.59 2.25 -14.66
N VAL A 586 -3.24 1.90 -15.76
CA VAL A 586 -4.68 2.07 -15.98
C VAL A 586 -5.25 0.82 -16.65
N ALA A 587 -6.49 0.49 -16.32
CA ALA A 587 -7.27 -0.52 -17.01
C ALA A 587 -8.71 -0.04 -17.14
N TRP A 588 -9.44 -0.59 -18.10
CA TRP A 588 -10.85 -0.27 -18.33
C TRP A 588 -11.71 -1.51 -18.10
N GLU A 589 -12.75 -1.39 -17.28
CA GLU A 589 -13.70 -2.45 -17.01
C GLU A 589 -15.14 -1.90 -17.04
N GLY A 590 -15.91 -2.29 -18.03
CA GLY A 590 -17.26 -1.77 -18.24
C GLY A 590 -17.29 -0.24 -18.36
N ARG A 591 -17.93 0.43 -17.40
CA ARG A 591 -17.96 1.90 -17.28
C ARG A 591 -16.98 2.44 -16.23
N ARG A 592 -16.05 1.61 -15.77
CA ARG A 592 -15.07 1.97 -14.74
C ARG A 592 -13.67 2.01 -15.33
N VAL A 593 -12.90 2.97 -14.86
CA VAL A 593 -11.44 3.02 -15.06
C VAL A 593 -10.80 2.66 -13.73
N LEU A 594 -9.91 1.68 -13.74
CA LEU A 594 -9.05 1.30 -12.63
C LEU A 594 -7.70 1.99 -12.84
N SER A 595 -7.17 2.64 -11.82
CA SER A 595 -5.85 3.24 -11.89
C SER A 595 -4.98 2.83 -10.71
N THR A 596 -3.68 2.74 -10.93
CA THR A 596 -2.67 2.45 -9.91
C THR A 596 -1.63 3.54 -9.85
N GLY A 597 -0.97 3.71 -8.73
CA GLY A 597 0.01 4.77 -8.57
C GLY A 597 1.20 4.45 -7.68
N GLY A 598 2.11 5.43 -7.63
CA GLY A 598 3.26 5.43 -6.75
C GLY A 598 2.90 5.42 -5.26
N ASP A 599 1.65 5.71 -4.92
CA ASP A 599 1.10 5.64 -3.57
C ASP A 599 0.63 4.24 -3.15
N ALA A 600 0.92 3.23 -3.96
CA ALA A 600 0.60 1.81 -3.72
C ALA A 600 -0.91 1.49 -3.70
N THR A 601 -1.77 2.40 -4.15
CA THR A 601 -3.22 2.22 -4.19
C THR A 601 -3.73 1.77 -5.54
N VAL A 602 -4.92 1.18 -5.54
CA VAL A 602 -5.79 1.06 -6.71
C VAL A 602 -6.98 1.98 -6.50
N LYS A 603 -7.31 2.82 -7.49
CA LYS A 603 -8.48 3.69 -7.44
C LYS A 603 -9.44 3.35 -8.56
N VAL A 604 -10.71 3.34 -8.23
CA VAL A 604 -11.80 3.04 -9.15
C VAL A 604 -12.53 4.33 -9.47
N TRP A 605 -12.70 4.59 -10.76
CA TRP A 605 -13.35 5.78 -11.28
C TRP A 605 -14.53 5.36 -12.14
N ARG A 606 -15.72 5.86 -11.81
CA ARG A 606 -16.90 5.70 -12.65
C ARG A 606 -16.94 6.80 -13.71
N VAL A 607 -17.07 6.39 -14.95
CA VAL A 607 -17.20 7.31 -16.09
C VAL A 607 -18.66 7.40 -16.47
N GLU A 608 -19.25 8.59 -16.36
CA GLU A 608 -20.65 8.87 -16.65
C GLU A 608 -20.81 9.58 -18.00
N GLY A 609 -21.95 9.37 -18.65
CA GLY A 609 -22.27 10.01 -19.94
C GLY A 609 -21.44 9.43 -21.10
N LEU A 610 -21.00 8.18 -21.00
CA LEU A 610 -20.59 7.39 -22.16
C LEU A 610 -21.85 7.07 -22.96
N ALA A 611 -21.91 7.54 -24.21
CA ALA A 611 -23.03 7.27 -25.11
C ALA A 611 -23.04 5.81 -25.53
#